data_718f76b62b12260967168fa57207c6ee
#
_entry.id   718f76b62b12260967168fa57207c6ee
#
_cell.length_a   1.000
_cell.length_b   1.000
_cell.length_c   1.000
_cell.angle_alpha   90.00
_cell.angle_beta   90.00
_cell.angle_gamma   90.00
#
_symmetry.space_group_name_H-M   'P 1'
#
loop_
_entity.id
_entity.type
_entity.pdbx_description
1 polymer ?
#
loop_
_entity_poly.entity_id
_entity_poly.type
_entity_poly.pdbx_seq_one_letter_code
_entity_poly.pdbx_strand_id
1 'polypeptide(L)'
;IFMDIASAEMTKYAANAMLATRISFINDIANLCELVGANVNNVRKGIGADARIGSKFLYPGCGYGGSCFPKDVKALISTARQNGYRLRVIEAVEEVNRIQQSVVYTKLRDAFGGDLRGKHIAIWGLSFKPETDDMREATSLVVIQHLLANGAKVTVYDPVAMDECRRRLGDSVDYA
;
A
#
# COMPACT_ATOMS: atom_id res chain seq x y z
N ILE A 1 -12.83 11.22 -25.29
CA ILE A 1 -14.02 11.98 -24.84
C ILE A 1 -13.57 13.41 -24.68
N PHE A 2 -14.22 14.35 -25.40
CA PHE A 2 -14.01 15.79 -25.22
C PHE A 2 -14.87 16.28 -24.06
N MET A 3 -14.28 17.07 -23.15
CA MET A 3 -14.97 17.65 -21.99
C MET A 3 -14.28 18.95 -21.57
N ASP A 4 -14.88 19.70 -20.67
CA ASP A 4 -14.27 20.90 -20.09
C ASP A 4 -13.07 20.54 -19.19
N ILE A 5 -12.24 21.52 -18.89
CA ILE A 5 -10.98 21.32 -18.16
C ILE A 5 -11.23 20.75 -16.77
N ALA A 6 -12.18 21.31 -16.03
CA ALA A 6 -12.47 20.88 -14.67
C ALA A 6 -12.94 19.42 -14.62
N SER A 7 -13.81 19.00 -15.56
CA SER A 7 -14.26 17.62 -15.70
C SER A 7 -13.10 16.68 -16.10
N ALA A 8 -12.20 17.13 -16.97
CA ALA A 8 -11.04 16.32 -17.40
C ALA A 8 -10.08 16.08 -16.22
N GLU A 9 -9.74 17.10 -15.46
CA GLU A 9 -8.94 16.98 -14.25
C GLU A 9 -9.59 16.07 -13.21
N MET A 10 -10.88 16.29 -12.93
CA MET A 10 -11.63 15.46 -11.99
C MET A 10 -11.69 13.99 -12.43
N THR A 11 -11.85 13.73 -13.73
CA THR A 11 -11.85 12.36 -14.28
C THR A 11 -10.55 11.62 -13.95
N LYS A 12 -9.40 12.28 -14.10
CA LYS A 12 -8.09 11.69 -13.78
C LYS A 12 -8.00 11.29 -12.30
N TYR A 13 -8.36 12.22 -11.40
CA TYR A 13 -8.29 11.97 -9.95
C TYR A 13 -9.32 10.92 -9.51
N ALA A 14 -10.55 10.99 -10.02
CA ALA A 14 -11.61 10.03 -9.71
C ALA A 14 -11.24 8.60 -10.18
N ALA A 15 -10.64 8.47 -11.37
CA ALA A 15 -10.17 7.17 -11.86
C ALA A 15 -9.13 6.55 -10.93
N ASN A 16 -8.10 7.30 -10.53
CA ASN A 16 -7.07 6.80 -9.61
C ASN A 16 -7.63 6.51 -8.22
N ALA A 17 -8.54 7.35 -7.71
CA ALA A 17 -9.23 7.11 -6.44
C ALA A 17 -10.09 5.84 -6.48
N MET A 18 -10.78 5.56 -7.59
CA MET A 18 -11.53 4.31 -7.78
C MET A 18 -10.61 3.08 -7.76
N LEU A 19 -9.45 3.15 -8.44
CA LEU A 19 -8.49 2.03 -8.42
C LEU A 19 -7.91 1.81 -7.02
N ALA A 20 -7.56 2.88 -6.31
CA ALA A 20 -7.12 2.82 -4.92
C ALA A 20 -8.22 2.23 -4.01
N THR A 21 -9.48 2.61 -4.22
CA THR A 21 -10.63 2.04 -3.49
C THR A 21 -10.72 0.54 -3.67
N ARG A 22 -10.56 0.04 -4.88
CA ARG A 22 -10.59 -1.41 -5.16
C ARG A 22 -9.49 -2.17 -4.44
N ILE A 23 -8.27 -1.60 -4.40
CA ILE A 23 -7.14 -2.22 -3.67
C ILE A 23 -7.40 -2.21 -2.16
N SER A 24 -7.79 -1.07 -1.59
CA SER A 24 -8.10 -0.98 -0.16
C SER A 24 -9.27 -1.88 0.21
N PHE A 25 -10.33 -1.93 -0.60
CA PHE A 25 -11.46 -2.82 -0.39
C PHE A 25 -11.04 -4.30 -0.30
N ILE A 26 -10.28 -4.80 -1.29
CA ILE A 26 -9.88 -6.21 -1.26
C ILE A 26 -8.89 -6.52 -0.14
N ASN A 27 -8.07 -5.55 0.27
CA ASN A 27 -7.19 -5.69 1.43
C ASN A 27 -7.97 -5.80 2.74
N ASP A 28 -8.99 -4.97 2.93
CA ASP A 28 -9.86 -5.02 4.09
C ASP A 28 -10.64 -6.35 4.16
N ILE A 29 -11.18 -6.79 3.04
CA ILE A 29 -11.80 -8.13 2.90
C ILE A 29 -10.78 -9.26 3.18
N ALA A 30 -9.53 -9.13 2.76
CA ALA A 30 -8.50 -10.14 3.02
C ALA A 30 -8.22 -10.28 4.53
N ASN A 31 -8.13 -9.17 5.24
CA ASN A 31 -7.95 -9.16 6.68
C ASN A 31 -9.14 -9.84 7.40
N LEU A 32 -10.37 -9.56 6.97
CA LEU A 32 -11.55 -10.25 7.52
C LEU A 32 -11.54 -11.74 7.17
N CYS A 33 -11.16 -12.12 5.95
CA CYS A 33 -11.06 -13.52 5.53
C CYS A 33 -10.12 -14.32 6.45
N GLU A 34 -9.00 -13.74 6.86
CA GLU A 34 -8.09 -14.40 7.81
C GLU A 34 -8.74 -14.68 9.15
N LEU A 35 -9.57 -13.77 9.65
CA LEU A 35 -10.26 -13.91 10.94
C LEU A 35 -11.37 -14.96 10.91
N VAL A 36 -12.07 -15.11 9.77
CA VAL A 36 -13.20 -16.03 9.63
C VAL A 36 -12.83 -17.35 8.94
N GLY A 37 -11.55 -17.56 8.60
CA GLY A 37 -11.07 -18.77 7.93
C GLY A 37 -11.48 -18.89 6.45
N ALA A 38 -11.80 -17.77 5.79
CA ALA A 38 -12.13 -17.74 4.37
C ALA A 38 -10.88 -17.56 3.50
N ASN A 39 -10.92 -18.06 2.26
CA ASN A 39 -9.84 -17.87 1.29
C ASN A 39 -10.13 -16.65 0.41
N VAL A 40 -9.38 -15.56 0.61
CA VAL A 40 -9.56 -14.32 -0.14
C VAL A 40 -9.36 -14.49 -1.65
N ASN A 41 -8.52 -15.43 -2.11
CA ASN A 41 -8.36 -15.69 -3.55
C ASN A 41 -9.64 -16.26 -4.18
N ASN A 42 -10.39 -17.08 -3.43
CA ASN A 42 -11.69 -17.57 -3.88
C ASN A 42 -12.74 -16.46 -3.86
N VAL A 43 -12.76 -15.63 -2.81
CA VAL A 43 -13.63 -14.45 -2.73
C VAL A 43 -13.36 -13.51 -3.92
N ARG A 44 -12.08 -13.18 -4.16
CA ARG A 44 -11.66 -12.33 -5.28
C ARG A 44 -12.09 -12.89 -6.65
N LYS A 45 -11.93 -14.20 -6.86
CA LYS A 45 -12.37 -14.88 -8.10
C LYS A 45 -13.90 -14.81 -8.23
N GLY A 46 -14.62 -15.06 -7.14
CA GLY A 46 -16.08 -15.04 -7.12
C GLY A 46 -16.65 -13.66 -7.49
N ILE A 47 -16.24 -12.61 -6.76
CA ILE A 47 -16.73 -11.25 -7.05
C ILE A 47 -16.22 -10.72 -8.40
N GLY A 48 -15.00 -11.10 -8.79
CA GLY A 48 -14.40 -10.68 -10.06
C GLY A 48 -15.01 -11.33 -11.31
N ALA A 49 -15.77 -12.42 -11.16
CA ALA A 49 -16.54 -13.06 -12.22
C ALA A 49 -17.79 -12.26 -12.62
N ASP A 50 -18.30 -11.38 -11.74
CA ASP A 50 -19.38 -10.47 -12.10
C ASP A 50 -18.85 -9.38 -13.03
N ALA A 51 -19.42 -9.30 -14.26
CA ALA A 51 -19.00 -8.32 -15.27
C ALA A 51 -19.13 -6.86 -14.83
N ARG A 52 -20.01 -6.55 -13.86
CA ARG A 52 -20.17 -5.22 -13.27
C ARG A 52 -18.98 -4.83 -12.37
N ILE A 53 -18.29 -5.82 -11.82
CA ILE A 53 -17.14 -5.65 -10.93
C ILE A 53 -15.84 -5.86 -11.70
N GLY A 54 -15.65 -7.03 -12.33
CA GLY A 54 -14.42 -7.41 -13.02
C GLY A 54 -13.26 -7.67 -12.07
N SER A 55 -12.23 -8.37 -12.53
CA SER A 55 -11.13 -8.88 -11.70
C SER A 55 -9.96 -7.92 -11.48
N LYS A 56 -9.86 -6.84 -12.25
CA LYS A 56 -8.72 -5.92 -12.20
C LYS A 56 -8.69 -5.12 -10.89
N PHE A 57 -7.50 -4.91 -10.34
CA PHE A 57 -7.27 -4.18 -9.10
C PHE A 57 -7.93 -4.79 -7.85
N LEU A 58 -8.21 -6.10 -7.87
CA LEU A 58 -8.72 -6.87 -6.72
C LEU A 58 -7.68 -7.88 -6.23
N TYR A 59 -6.42 -7.53 -6.20
CA TYR A 59 -5.35 -8.37 -5.69
C TYR A 59 -4.96 -7.87 -4.29
N PRO A 60 -5.16 -8.68 -3.23
CA PRO A 60 -4.76 -8.30 -1.90
C PRO A 60 -3.23 -8.30 -1.76
N GLY A 61 -2.71 -7.41 -0.93
CA GLY A 61 -1.30 -7.25 -0.67
C GLY A 61 -1.05 -6.36 0.54
N CYS A 62 0.16 -5.83 0.66
CA CYS A 62 0.59 -5.02 1.79
C CYS A 62 0.30 -3.50 1.65
N GLY A 63 -0.69 -3.15 0.86
CA GLY A 63 -1.04 -1.75 0.55
C GLY A 63 -0.38 -1.23 -0.72
N TYR A 64 -0.91 -0.13 -1.24
CA TYR A 64 -0.35 0.55 -2.41
C TYR A 64 0.62 1.66 -1.99
N GLY A 65 1.58 1.91 -2.86
CA GLY A 65 2.53 3.03 -2.80
C GLY A 65 2.70 3.67 -4.17
N GLY A 66 3.88 4.22 -4.42
CA GLY A 66 4.24 4.87 -5.67
C GLY A 66 3.82 6.33 -5.74
N SER A 67 4.08 6.93 -6.89
CA SER A 67 3.90 8.38 -7.10
C SER A 67 2.47 8.80 -7.45
N CYS A 68 1.60 7.87 -7.86
CA CYS A 68 0.29 8.22 -8.40
C CYS A 68 -0.82 8.09 -7.36
N PHE A 69 -1.10 6.88 -6.85
CA PHE A 69 -2.24 6.65 -5.98
C PHE A 69 -2.18 7.46 -4.69
N PRO A 70 -1.09 7.45 -3.90
CA PRO A 70 -1.06 8.22 -2.66
C PRO A 70 -1.21 9.72 -2.89
N LYS A 71 -0.52 10.26 -3.91
CA LYS A 71 -0.58 11.68 -4.24
C LYS A 71 -1.97 12.10 -4.69
N ASP A 72 -2.59 11.35 -5.63
CA ASP A 72 -3.85 11.72 -6.24
C ASP A 72 -5.03 11.57 -5.25
N VAL A 73 -5.00 10.54 -4.39
CA VAL A 73 -5.97 10.35 -3.30
C VAL A 73 -5.88 11.50 -2.29
N LYS A 74 -4.66 11.83 -1.82
CA LYS A 74 -4.43 12.94 -0.89
C LYS A 74 -4.83 14.30 -1.48
N ALA A 75 -4.51 14.53 -2.76
CA ALA A 75 -4.88 15.75 -3.46
C ALA A 75 -6.40 15.89 -3.58
N LEU A 76 -7.10 14.82 -3.94
CA LEU A 76 -8.56 14.83 -4.06
C LEU A 76 -9.25 15.13 -2.71
N ILE A 77 -8.77 14.52 -1.62
CA ILE A 77 -9.23 14.80 -0.25
C ILE A 77 -9.00 16.28 0.11
N SER A 78 -7.80 16.80 -0.20
CA SER A 78 -7.45 18.19 0.06
C SER A 78 -8.35 19.15 -0.71
N THR A 79 -8.56 18.91 -2.01
CA THR A 79 -9.45 19.73 -2.86
C THR A 79 -10.88 19.74 -2.31
N ALA A 80 -11.39 18.58 -1.89
CA ALA A 80 -12.73 18.52 -1.30
C ALA A 80 -12.84 19.36 -0.03
N ARG A 81 -11.86 19.27 0.87
CA ARG A 81 -11.83 20.05 2.12
C ARG A 81 -11.76 21.56 1.86
N GLN A 82 -10.95 21.99 0.88
CA GLN A 82 -10.87 23.40 0.49
C GLN A 82 -12.21 23.95 -0.04
N ASN A 83 -13.06 23.07 -0.59
CA ASN A 83 -14.40 23.40 -1.07
C ASN A 83 -15.51 23.07 -0.05
N GLY A 84 -15.19 22.91 1.22
CA GLY A 84 -16.16 22.64 2.28
C GLY A 84 -16.84 21.27 2.22
N TYR A 85 -16.27 20.31 1.46
CA TYR A 85 -16.84 18.98 1.28
C TYR A 85 -15.95 17.89 1.89
N ARG A 86 -16.57 16.88 2.48
CA ARG A 86 -15.86 15.73 3.06
C ARG A 86 -16.04 14.49 2.19
N LEU A 87 -14.96 14.00 1.61
CA LEU A 87 -14.92 12.77 0.82
C LEU A 87 -14.78 11.53 1.71
N ARG A 88 -15.86 11.15 2.39
CA ARG A 88 -15.85 10.07 3.40
C ARG A 88 -15.30 8.74 2.89
N VAL A 89 -15.70 8.31 1.68
CA VAL A 89 -15.24 7.05 1.09
C VAL A 89 -13.74 7.09 0.84
N ILE A 90 -13.23 8.16 0.25
CA ILE A 90 -11.81 8.27 -0.10
C ILE A 90 -10.93 8.48 1.14
N GLU A 91 -11.42 9.16 2.17
CA GLU A 91 -10.75 9.25 3.47
C GLU A 91 -10.63 7.86 4.12
N ALA A 92 -11.67 7.03 4.07
CA ALA A 92 -11.63 5.65 4.57
C ALA A 92 -10.66 4.78 3.75
N VAL A 93 -10.60 4.95 2.44
CA VAL A 93 -9.64 4.24 1.56
C VAL A 93 -8.20 4.56 1.96
N GLU A 94 -7.87 5.82 2.21
CA GLU A 94 -6.53 6.24 2.65
C GLU A 94 -6.20 5.66 4.04
N GLU A 95 -7.15 5.65 4.97
CA GLU A 95 -6.97 5.07 6.29
C GLU A 95 -6.71 3.55 6.22
N VAL A 96 -7.52 2.82 5.45
CA VAL A 96 -7.34 1.38 5.23
C VAL A 96 -5.96 1.09 4.63
N ASN A 97 -5.52 1.87 3.63
CA ASN A 97 -4.20 1.69 3.03
C ASN A 97 -3.08 1.93 4.04
N ARG A 98 -3.18 2.97 4.87
CA ARG A 98 -2.19 3.27 5.91
C ARG A 98 -2.06 2.13 6.94
N ILE A 99 -3.18 1.54 7.34
CA ILE A 99 -3.19 0.37 8.23
C ILE A 99 -2.57 -0.83 7.51
N GLN A 100 -2.94 -1.05 6.26
CA GLN A 100 -2.45 -2.17 5.45
C GLN A 100 -0.95 -2.13 5.22
N GLN A 101 -0.34 -0.96 5.07
CA GLN A 101 1.11 -0.83 4.94
C GLN A 101 1.88 -1.32 6.17
N SER A 102 1.23 -1.39 7.33
CA SER A 102 1.81 -1.90 8.57
C SER A 102 1.50 -3.37 8.86
N VAL A 103 0.64 -4.02 8.07
CA VAL A 103 0.13 -5.37 8.38
C VAL A 103 1.24 -6.42 8.44
N VAL A 104 2.23 -6.33 7.55
CA VAL A 104 3.37 -7.27 7.52
C VAL A 104 4.21 -7.13 8.80
N TYR A 105 4.50 -5.91 9.20
CA TYR A 105 5.20 -5.63 10.46
C TYR A 105 4.40 -6.16 11.67
N THR A 106 3.09 -5.92 11.72
CA THR A 106 2.24 -6.38 12.82
C THR A 106 2.26 -7.90 12.94
N LYS A 107 2.07 -8.61 11.84
CA LYS A 107 2.13 -10.09 11.81
C LYS A 107 3.50 -10.61 12.24
N LEU A 108 4.58 -9.98 11.76
CA LEU A 108 5.94 -10.37 12.13
C LEU A 108 6.17 -10.16 13.63
N ARG A 109 5.82 -8.99 14.16
CA ARG A 109 5.93 -8.69 15.59
C ARG A 109 5.18 -9.72 16.44
N ASP A 110 3.96 -10.04 16.07
CA ASP A 110 3.12 -10.98 16.80
C ASP A 110 3.70 -12.41 16.75
N ALA A 111 4.28 -12.81 15.62
CA ALA A 111 4.98 -14.10 15.48
C ALA A 111 6.23 -14.21 16.38
N PHE A 112 6.86 -13.09 16.72
CA PHE A 112 7.97 -13.04 17.67
C PHE A 112 7.54 -12.70 19.11
N GLY A 113 6.27 -12.79 19.44
CA GLY A 113 5.75 -12.53 20.78
C GLY A 113 5.85 -11.06 21.23
N GLY A 114 5.91 -10.13 20.29
CA GLY A 114 5.91 -8.68 20.55
C GLY A 114 7.30 -8.05 20.66
N ASP A 115 8.39 -8.84 20.77
CA ASP A 115 9.76 -8.32 20.94
C ASP A 115 10.63 -8.61 19.71
N LEU A 116 11.05 -7.56 19.02
CA LEU A 116 11.93 -7.63 17.85
C LEU A 116 13.38 -7.22 18.14
N ARG A 117 13.71 -6.86 19.37
CA ARG A 117 15.06 -6.45 19.75
C ARG A 117 16.10 -7.52 19.45
N GLY A 118 17.12 -7.16 18.68
CA GLY A 118 18.19 -8.07 18.27
C GLY A 118 17.78 -9.13 17.26
N LYS A 119 16.54 -9.17 16.80
CA LYS A 119 16.13 -10.02 15.67
C LYS A 119 16.72 -9.50 14.38
N HIS A 120 17.15 -10.40 13.50
CA HIS A 120 17.69 -10.08 12.18
C HIS A 120 16.64 -10.44 11.12
N ILE A 121 16.16 -9.44 10.42
CA ILE A 121 15.06 -9.55 9.45
C ILE A 121 15.57 -9.19 8.07
N ALA A 122 15.39 -10.08 7.11
CA ALA A 122 15.67 -9.83 5.71
C ALA A 122 14.41 -9.35 4.98
N ILE A 123 14.55 -8.30 4.18
CA ILE A 123 13.49 -7.77 3.33
C ILE A 123 13.92 -7.92 1.87
N TRP A 124 13.10 -8.62 1.11
CA TRP A 124 13.30 -8.82 -0.32
C TRP A 124 12.20 -8.11 -1.10
N GLY A 125 12.61 -7.13 -1.91
CA GLY A 125 11.72 -6.22 -2.64
C GLY A 125 11.53 -4.90 -1.91
N LEU A 126 11.94 -3.80 -2.54
CA LEU A 126 12.00 -2.48 -1.91
C LEU A 126 11.13 -1.44 -2.63
N SER A 127 10.99 -1.55 -3.95
CA SER A 127 10.16 -0.65 -4.75
C SER A 127 8.66 -0.92 -4.58
N PHE A 128 7.84 0.06 -4.97
CA PHE A 128 6.38 -0.04 -4.82
C PHE A 128 5.73 -1.05 -5.77
N LYS A 129 6.43 -1.47 -6.81
CA LYS A 129 6.01 -2.49 -7.79
C LYS A 129 7.23 -3.12 -8.47
N PRO A 130 7.08 -4.27 -9.17
CA PRO A 130 8.17 -4.90 -9.93
C PRO A 130 8.73 -3.99 -11.03
N GLU A 131 9.99 -4.26 -11.42
CA GLU A 131 10.68 -3.66 -12.58
C GLU A 131 10.84 -2.13 -12.50
N THR A 132 11.03 -1.57 -11.32
CA THR A 132 11.30 -0.14 -11.09
C THR A 132 12.15 0.05 -9.84
N ASP A 133 12.91 1.12 -9.79
CA ASP A 133 13.65 1.61 -8.62
C ASP A 133 12.81 2.57 -7.75
N ASP A 134 11.57 2.88 -8.16
CA ASP A 134 10.74 3.86 -7.47
C ASP A 134 10.27 3.36 -6.10
N MET A 135 10.84 3.94 -5.05
CA MET A 135 10.53 3.64 -3.66
C MET A 135 9.59 4.68 -3.00
N ARG A 136 9.03 5.61 -3.78
CA ARG A 136 8.13 6.63 -3.22
C ARG A 136 6.89 6.00 -2.60
N GLU A 137 6.61 6.31 -1.33
CA GLU A 137 5.48 5.76 -0.57
C GLU A 137 5.44 4.21 -0.59
N ALA A 138 6.59 3.54 -0.78
CA ALA A 138 6.66 2.08 -0.81
C ALA A 138 6.41 1.50 0.57
N THR A 139 5.63 0.43 0.65
CA THR A 139 5.32 -0.28 1.90
C THR A 139 6.57 -0.82 2.59
N SER A 140 7.60 -1.20 1.83
CA SER A 140 8.90 -1.61 2.36
C SER A 140 9.50 -0.57 3.32
N LEU A 141 9.41 0.73 2.98
CA LEU A 141 9.92 1.81 3.84
C LEU A 141 9.17 1.88 5.16
N VAL A 142 7.84 1.71 5.14
CA VAL A 142 7.01 1.69 6.35
C VAL A 142 7.40 0.51 7.25
N VAL A 143 7.55 -0.67 6.66
CA VAL A 143 7.95 -1.88 7.39
C VAL A 143 9.35 -1.73 7.97
N ILE A 144 10.33 -1.25 7.20
CA ILE A 144 11.71 -1.02 7.66
C ILE A 144 11.73 -0.05 8.83
N GLN A 145 11.02 1.07 8.73
CA GLN A 145 10.95 2.06 9.82
C GLN A 145 10.41 1.46 11.11
N HIS A 146 9.33 0.67 11.03
CA HIS A 146 8.78 -0.02 12.19
C HIS A 146 9.75 -1.05 12.79
N LEU A 147 10.46 -1.82 11.96
CA LEU A 147 11.42 -2.81 12.42
C LEU A 147 12.59 -2.15 13.16
N LEU A 148 13.19 -1.13 12.57
CA LEU A 148 14.30 -0.38 13.17
C LEU A 148 13.89 0.30 14.47
N ALA A 149 12.71 0.94 14.49
CA ALA A 149 12.17 1.60 15.70
C ALA A 149 11.93 0.61 16.85
N ASN A 150 11.75 -0.68 16.56
CA ASN A 150 11.56 -1.75 17.53
C ASN A 150 12.81 -2.59 17.79
N GLY A 151 13.99 -2.10 17.37
CA GLY A 151 15.29 -2.67 17.70
C GLY A 151 15.69 -3.92 16.89
N ALA A 152 15.02 -4.19 15.78
CA ALA A 152 15.44 -5.21 14.85
C ALA A 152 16.65 -4.75 14.02
N LYS A 153 17.49 -5.69 13.58
CA LYS A 153 18.47 -5.49 12.52
C LYS A 153 17.81 -5.84 11.19
N VAL A 154 18.02 -5.02 10.17
CA VAL A 154 17.37 -5.20 8.86
C VAL A 154 18.43 -5.32 7.78
N THR A 155 18.37 -6.41 7.00
CA THR A 155 19.12 -6.56 5.74
C THR A 155 18.13 -6.47 4.57
N VAL A 156 18.49 -5.72 3.55
CA VAL A 156 17.61 -5.46 2.40
C VAL A 156 18.23 -5.94 1.10
N TYR A 157 17.35 -6.38 0.19
CA TYR A 157 17.72 -6.71 -1.18
C TYR A 157 16.60 -6.36 -2.16
N ASP A 158 16.96 -5.80 -3.30
CA ASP A 158 16.10 -5.60 -4.46
C ASP A 158 16.93 -5.67 -5.74
N PRO A 159 16.52 -6.38 -6.79
CA PRO A 159 17.30 -6.49 -8.02
C PRO A 159 17.47 -5.18 -8.79
N VAL A 160 16.63 -4.16 -8.52
CA VAL A 160 16.60 -2.89 -9.27
C VAL A 160 16.80 -1.67 -8.36
N ALA A 161 16.24 -1.68 -7.15
CA ALA A 161 16.11 -0.49 -6.31
C ALA A 161 17.23 -0.30 -5.26
N MET A 162 18.34 -1.06 -5.31
CA MET A 162 19.39 -0.99 -4.28
C MET A 162 20.04 0.41 -4.16
N ASP A 163 20.30 1.07 -5.27
CA ASP A 163 20.94 2.40 -5.25
C ASP A 163 19.98 3.46 -4.68
N GLU A 164 18.70 3.40 -5.04
CA GLU A 164 17.69 4.27 -4.47
C GLU A 164 17.50 4.00 -2.96
N CYS A 165 17.57 2.74 -2.55
CA CYS A 165 17.51 2.35 -1.15
C CYS A 165 18.70 2.92 -0.36
N ARG A 166 19.94 2.80 -0.87
CA ARG A 166 21.14 3.40 -0.25
C ARG A 166 21.01 4.91 -0.10
N ARG A 167 20.48 5.58 -1.12
CA ARG A 167 20.25 7.02 -1.07
C ARG A 167 19.26 7.44 0.02
N ARG A 168 18.23 6.61 0.30
CA ARG A 168 17.19 6.89 1.28
C ARG A 168 17.52 6.47 2.70
N LEU A 169 18.11 5.30 2.86
CA LEU A 169 18.30 4.67 4.17
C LEU A 169 19.75 4.74 4.67
N GLY A 170 20.72 5.02 3.79
CA GLY A 170 22.14 5.11 4.17
C GLY A 170 22.58 3.88 4.95
N ASP A 171 23.26 4.07 6.07
CA ASP A 171 23.80 3.02 6.93
C ASP A 171 22.81 2.50 7.98
N SER A 172 21.53 2.83 7.87
CA SER A 172 20.51 2.37 8.83
C SER A 172 20.11 0.90 8.64
N VAL A 173 20.47 0.29 7.53
CA VAL A 173 20.22 -1.11 7.17
C VAL A 173 21.44 -1.74 6.55
N ASP A 174 21.52 -3.07 6.59
CA ASP A 174 22.51 -3.85 5.86
C ASP A 174 22.03 -4.14 4.43
N TYR A 175 22.95 -4.30 3.49
CA TYR A 175 22.68 -4.55 2.07
C TYR A 175 23.26 -5.91 1.65
N ALA A 176 22.41 -6.78 1.05
CA ALA A 176 22.79 -8.08 0.53
C ALA A 176 23.19 -8.02 -0.96
#